data_94a15d018b6b7146b73256727225ebd9
#
_entry.id   94a15d018b6b7146b73256727225ebd9
#
_cell.length_a   1.000
_cell.length_b   1.000
_cell.length_c   1.000
_cell.angle_alpha   90.00
_cell.angle_beta   90.00
_cell.angle_gamma   90.00
#
_symmetry.space_group_name_H-M   'P 1'
#
loop_
_entity.id
_entity.type
_entity.pdbx_description
1 polymer ?
#
loop_
_entity_poly.entity_id
_entity_poly.type
_entity_poly.pdbx_seq_one_letter_code
_entity_poly.pdbx_strand_id
1 'polypeptide(L)'
;MDLELFKKIFKYNERSAIPMENRVKVERIDENNYDRIFAISDLHGQYDLFLKLLEKIELKREDLLLILGDICDRGKKSYEIYMKCMKMIKLGYNLKFILGNHEDMLLEDFENDYPLNYETEYSIYKNSKYFEKKNIEKWHKENFYAEVKWLIKWLKDCPLIVCGNENIFVHAGLDLSKNLENQERENVLWTREEFWMDKKNTLEEYKNKNIYFGHTPNLDGKISKKSDKIYDIDCGAFFTHSLGCMEVKNKKSKGIREIYVHC
;
A
#
# COMPACT_ATOMS: atom_id res chain seq x y z
N MET A 1 -8.57 19.79 5.89
CA MET A 1 -9.72 18.92 5.56
C MET A 1 -10.65 18.95 6.75
N ASP A 2 -11.96 19.14 6.54
CA ASP A 2 -12.94 19.22 7.62
C ASP A 2 -13.14 17.85 8.26
N LEU A 3 -12.96 17.75 9.58
CA LEU A 3 -13.07 16.50 10.38
C LEU A 3 -14.48 15.89 10.29
N GLU A 4 -15.52 16.73 10.17
CA GLU A 4 -16.91 16.30 10.00
C GLU A 4 -17.15 15.60 8.66
N LEU A 5 -16.48 16.06 7.62
CA LEU A 5 -16.56 15.49 6.28
C LEU A 5 -15.85 14.12 6.22
N PHE A 6 -14.74 13.98 6.97
CA PHE A 6 -14.04 12.71 7.12
C PHE A 6 -14.91 11.65 7.81
N LYS A 7 -15.58 12.00 8.91
CA LYS A 7 -16.51 11.12 9.63
C LYS A 7 -17.65 10.61 8.74
N LYS A 8 -18.12 11.44 7.80
CA LYS A 8 -19.22 11.11 6.89
C LYS A 8 -18.79 10.13 5.78
N ILE A 9 -17.52 10.20 5.35
CA ILE A 9 -16.97 9.33 4.29
C ILE A 9 -16.69 7.92 4.82
N PHE A 10 -16.25 7.79 6.07
CA PHE A 10 -15.83 6.53 6.66
C PHE A 10 -16.79 5.97 7.71
N LYS A 11 -18.11 6.11 7.60
CA LYS A 11 -19.13 5.58 8.53
C LYS A 11 -18.59 5.21 9.91
N TYR A 12 -18.34 6.21 10.72
CA TYR A 12 -17.67 6.10 12.00
C TYR A 12 -18.56 5.33 13.01
N ASN A 13 -18.25 4.06 13.27
CA ASN A 13 -18.74 3.37 14.46
C ASN A 13 -17.62 3.39 15.52
N GLU A 14 -17.87 4.10 16.62
CA GLU A 14 -17.04 4.04 17.84
C GLU A 14 -17.15 2.63 18.46
N ARG A 15 -16.37 1.69 17.94
CA ARG A 15 -16.12 0.43 18.64
C ARG A 15 -14.72 0.46 19.22
N SER A 16 -14.66 0.11 20.51
CA SER A 16 -13.51 -0.06 21.40
C SER A 16 -12.19 -0.42 20.70
N ALA A 17 -11.07 0.09 21.22
CA ALA A 17 -9.72 -0.32 20.89
C ALA A 17 -9.63 -1.86 20.93
N ILE A 18 -9.60 -2.49 19.75
CA ILE A 18 -9.31 -3.91 19.64
C ILE A 18 -7.79 -3.96 19.50
N PRO A 19 -7.08 -4.77 20.32
CA PRO A 19 -5.67 -5.03 20.11
C PRO A 19 -5.47 -5.47 18.65
N MET A 20 -4.36 -5.04 18.01
CA MET A 20 -4.00 -5.55 16.68
C MET A 20 -3.89 -7.09 16.81
N GLU A 21 -4.96 -7.79 16.48
CA GLU A 21 -4.91 -9.24 16.38
C GLU A 21 -3.90 -9.61 15.32
N ASN A 22 -3.08 -10.63 15.58
CA ASN A 22 -2.12 -11.23 14.63
C ASN A 22 -2.82 -11.78 13.36
N ARG A 23 -4.11 -11.54 13.21
CA ARG A 23 -4.93 -12.05 12.12
C ARG A 23 -4.72 -11.24 10.84
N VAL A 24 -4.37 -11.94 9.77
CA VAL A 24 -4.27 -11.36 8.43
C VAL A 24 -5.67 -11.04 7.91
N LYS A 25 -5.92 -9.77 7.61
CA LYS A 25 -7.17 -9.31 7.01
C LYS A 25 -7.11 -9.50 5.50
N VAL A 26 -7.96 -10.40 5.00
CA VAL A 26 -8.13 -10.68 3.57
C VAL A 26 -9.37 -9.94 3.05
N GLU A 27 -9.22 -9.11 2.04
CA GLU A 27 -10.33 -8.50 1.30
C GLU A 27 -10.54 -9.23 -0.02
N ARG A 28 -11.77 -9.68 -0.29
CA ARG A 28 -12.13 -10.32 -1.57
C ARG A 28 -12.84 -9.34 -2.47
N ILE A 29 -12.43 -9.31 -3.74
CA ILE A 29 -13.02 -8.42 -4.75
C ILE A 29 -13.50 -9.23 -5.96
N ASP A 30 -14.57 -8.76 -6.60
CA ASP A 30 -14.92 -9.21 -7.94
C ASP A 30 -14.25 -8.28 -8.97
N GLU A 31 -13.25 -8.79 -9.65
CA GLU A 31 -12.50 -8.04 -10.67
C GLU A 31 -13.38 -7.60 -11.85
N ASN A 32 -14.53 -8.23 -12.06
CA ASN A 32 -15.45 -7.86 -13.13
C ASN A 32 -16.15 -6.53 -12.92
N ASN A 33 -16.12 -6.01 -11.68
CA ASN A 33 -16.67 -4.70 -11.36
C ASN A 33 -15.81 -3.55 -11.90
N TYR A 34 -14.59 -3.82 -12.40
CA TYR A 34 -13.66 -2.78 -12.86
C TYR A 34 -13.32 -2.94 -14.35
N ASP A 35 -13.15 -1.82 -15.04
CA ASP A 35 -12.76 -1.82 -16.46
C ASP A 35 -11.29 -2.16 -16.64
N ARG A 36 -10.42 -1.56 -15.81
CA ARG A 36 -8.99 -1.86 -15.71
C ARG A 36 -8.60 -2.00 -14.26
N ILE A 37 -7.59 -2.82 -13.99
CA ILE A 37 -7.01 -2.97 -12.66
C ILE A 37 -5.52 -2.71 -12.76
N PHE A 38 -5.05 -1.76 -11.97
CA PHE A 38 -3.65 -1.36 -11.85
C PHE A 38 -3.11 -1.70 -10.47
N ALA A 39 -1.87 -2.17 -10.42
CA ALA A 39 -1.14 -2.41 -9.18
C ALA A 39 0.21 -1.68 -9.19
N ILE A 40 0.52 -1.00 -8.11
CA ILE A 40 1.80 -0.32 -7.84
C ILE A 40 2.27 -0.65 -6.43
N SER A 41 3.55 -0.48 -6.14
CA SER A 41 4.12 -0.79 -4.84
C SER A 41 5.21 0.21 -4.44
N ASP A 42 5.51 0.27 -3.14
CA ASP A 42 6.72 0.86 -2.55
C ASP A 42 7.03 2.28 -3.03
N LEU A 43 6.07 3.17 -2.83
CA LEU A 43 6.17 4.58 -3.25
C LEU A 43 7.19 5.38 -2.44
N HIS A 44 7.36 5.07 -1.15
CA HIS A 44 8.34 5.70 -0.27
C HIS A 44 8.48 7.22 -0.50
N GLY A 45 7.39 7.96 -0.41
CA GLY A 45 7.37 9.40 -0.54
C GLY A 45 7.72 9.96 -1.93
N GLN A 46 7.74 9.13 -2.98
CA GLN A 46 8.01 9.55 -4.37
C GLN A 46 6.76 10.13 -5.05
N TYR A 47 6.23 11.19 -4.48
CA TYR A 47 4.97 11.82 -4.92
C TYR A 47 4.96 12.26 -6.37
N ASP A 48 6.09 12.80 -6.86
CA ASP A 48 6.16 13.31 -8.24
C ASP A 48 6.10 12.16 -9.26
N LEU A 49 6.72 11.01 -8.95
CA LEU A 49 6.56 9.77 -9.75
C LEU A 49 5.12 9.27 -9.71
N PHE A 50 4.49 9.29 -8.54
CA PHE A 50 3.10 8.89 -8.41
C PHE A 50 2.16 9.75 -9.26
N LEU A 51 2.35 11.08 -9.28
CA LEU A 51 1.56 11.96 -10.13
C LEU A 51 1.78 11.68 -11.63
N LYS A 52 3.05 11.54 -12.06
CA LYS A 52 3.39 11.17 -13.44
C LYS A 52 2.73 9.85 -13.86
N LEU A 53 2.70 8.88 -12.95
CA LEU A 53 2.06 7.59 -13.22
C LEU A 53 0.56 7.72 -13.38
N LEU A 54 -0.12 8.43 -12.46
CA LEU A 54 -1.57 8.66 -12.55
C LEU A 54 -1.97 9.34 -13.87
N GLU A 55 -1.16 10.30 -14.33
CA GLU A 55 -1.35 10.95 -15.63
C GLU A 55 -1.14 9.94 -16.78
N LYS A 56 -0.06 9.17 -16.75
CA LYS A 56 0.28 8.22 -17.82
C LYS A 56 -0.75 7.10 -18.00
N ILE A 57 -1.33 6.59 -16.90
CA ILE A 57 -2.35 5.55 -16.97
C ILE A 57 -3.75 6.11 -17.27
N GLU A 58 -3.92 7.43 -17.22
CA GLU A 58 -5.22 8.09 -17.39
C GLU A 58 -6.30 7.39 -16.55
N LEU A 59 -6.04 7.29 -15.23
CA LEU A 59 -6.90 6.55 -14.31
C LEU A 59 -8.34 7.10 -14.31
N LYS A 60 -9.32 6.24 -14.46
CA LYS A 60 -10.76 6.57 -14.48
C LYS A 60 -11.45 6.05 -13.22
N ARG A 61 -12.70 6.46 -13.01
CA ARG A 61 -13.48 6.01 -11.84
C ARG A 61 -13.95 4.57 -11.95
N GLU A 62 -14.05 4.05 -13.16
CA GLU A 62 -14.40 2.66 -13.46
C GLU A 62 -13.21 1.69 -13.29
N ASP A 63 -12.00 2.23 -13.12
CA ASP A 63 -10.78 1.46 -12.88
C ASP A 63 -10.56 1.22 -11.39
N LEU A 64 -9.77 0.23 -11.04
CA LEU A 64 -9.22 0.01 -9.71
C LEU A 64 -7.72 0.29 -9.70
N LEU A 65 -7.26 1.09 -8.76
CA LEU A 65 -5.85 1.24 -8.42
C LEU A 65 -5.58 0.56 -7.08
N LEU A 66 -4.65 -0.41 -7.07
CA LEU A 66 -4.12 -1.07 -5.89
C LEU A 66 -2.73 -0.52 -5.59
N ILE A 67 -2.49 -0.11 -4.32
CA ILE A 67 -1.18 0.26 -3.80
C ILE A 67 -0.78 -0.80 -2.79
N LEU A 68 0.30 -1.54 -3.06
CA LEU A 68 0.72 -2.71 -2.30
C LEU A 68 1.65 -2.35 -1.13
N GLY A 69 1.32 -1.29 -0.39
CA GLY A 69 2.06 -0.87 0.80
C GLY A 69 3.20 0.11 0.52
N ASP A 70 3.85 0.48 1.60
CA ASP A 70 5.08 1.27 1.66
C ASP A 70 4.99 2.64 0.95
N ILE A 71 4.01 3.44 1.38
CA ILE A 71 3.93 4.86 1.01
C ILE A 71 4.89 5.69 1.85
N CYS A 72 4.99 5.37 3.16
CA CYS A 72 5.79 6.16 4.09
C CYS A 72 7.27 5.80 4.08
N ASP A 73 8.03 6.62 4.78
CA ASP A 73 9.47 6.55 4.99
C ASP A 73 10.33 6.81 3.75
N ARG A 74 11.64 6.96 3.96
CA ARG A 74 12.70 7.23 2.97
C ARG A 74 12.53 8.55 2.24
N GLY A 75 11.49 8.72 1.46
CA GLY A 75 11.22 9.96 0.70
C GLY A 75 10.46 11.01 1.52
N LYS A 76 10.44 12.25 1.02
CA LYS A 76 9.99 13.43 1.77
C LYS A 76 8.50 13.74 1.66
N LYS A 77 7.78 13.11 0.73
CA LYS A 77 6.41 13.52 0.36
C LYS A 77 5.36 12.43 0.60
N SER A 78 5.53 11.62 1.67
CA SER A 78 4.59 10.55 2.00
C SER A 78 3.21 11.11 2.38
N TYR A 79 3.19 12.21 3.12
CA TYR A 79 1.94 12.89 3.49
C TYR A 79 1.14 13.32 2.26
N GLU A 80 1.81 13.88 1.26
CA GLU A 80 1.17 14.30 0.01
C GLU A 80 0.57 13.13 -0.76
N ILE A 81 1.21 11.96 -0.73
CA ILE A 81 0.68 10.74 -1.35
C ILE A 81 -0.60 10.31 -0.63
N TYR A 82 -0.58 10.21 0.72
CA TYR A 82 -1.77 9.87 1.49
C TYR A 82 -2.92 10.84 1.24
N MET A 83 -2.63 12.15 1.27
CA MET A 83 -3.64 13.19 0.99
C MET A 83 -4.19 13.09 -0.45
N LYS A 84 -3.34 12.75 -1.42
CA LYS A 84 -3.78 12.52 -2.81
C LYS A 84 -4.70 11.31 -2.90
N CYS A 85 -4.35 10.19 -2.26
CA CYS A 85 -5.17 8.98 -2.20
C CYS A 85 -6.55 9.28 -1.58
N MET A 86 -6.57 9.96 -0.44
CA MET A 86 -7.82 10.36 0.23
C MET A 86 -8.69 11.27 -0.64
N LYS A 87 -8.06 12.22 -1.35
CA LYS A 87 -8.76 13.09 -2.31
C LYS A 87 -9.36 12.29 -3.46
N MET A 88 -8.63 11.31 -3.98
CA MET A 88 -9.12 10.44 -5.06
C MET A 88 -10.31 9.60 -4.62
N ILE A 89 -10.24 8.95 -3.45
CA ILE A 89 -11.36 8.19 -2.85
C ILE A 89 -12.60 9.09 -2.70
N LYS A 90 -12.41 10.32 -2.18
CA LYS A 90 -13.49 11.30 -2.04
C LYS A 90 -14.12 11.69 -3.38
N LEU A 91 -13.35 11.72 -4.45
CA LEU A 91 -13.82 12.02 -5.81
C LEU A 91 -14.45 10.82 -6.50
N GLY A 92 -14.57 9.67 -5.81
CA GLY A 92 -15.21 8.46 -6.32
C GLY A 92 -14.31 7.58 -7.18
N TYR A 93 -12.97 7.71 -7.06
CA TYR A 93 -12.06 6.74 -7.66
C TYR A 93 -12.01 5.46 -6.80
N ASN A 94 -11.95 4.31 -7.44
CA ASN A 94 -11.71 3.04 -6.74
C ASN A 94 -10.22 2.90 -6.47
N LEU A 95 -9.85 3.09 -5.22
CA LEU A 95 -8.49 2.95 -4.73
C LEU A 95 -8.51 2.02 -3.52
N LYS A 96 -7.63 1.02 -3.53
CA LYS A 96 -7.38 0.13 -2.40
C LYS A 96 -5.92 0.20 -2.01
N PHE A 97 -5.70 0.24 -0.73
CA PHE A 97 -4.38 0.21 -0.13
C PHE A 97 -4.20 -1.08 0.67
N ILE A 98 -3.12 -1.80 0.41
CA ILE A 98 -2.68 -2.95 1.20
C ILE A 98 -1.63 -2.43 2.16
N LEU A 99 -1.69 -2.84 3.43
CA LEU A 99 -0.74 -2.42 4.44
C LEU A 99 0.66 -2.97 4.11
N GLY A 100 1.67 -2.10 4.11
CA GLY A 100 3.08 -2.47 4.01
C GLY A 100 3.73 -2.58 5.39
N ASN A 101 4.95 -3.10 5.45
CA ASN A 101 5.67 -3.23 6.72
C ASN A 101 6.06 -1.87 7.30
N HIS A 102 6.29 -0.84 6.49
CA HIS A 102 6.55 0.52 6.98
C HIS A 102 5.32 1.14 7.64
N GLU A 103 4.13 0.95 7.10
CA GLU A 103 2.89 1.35 7.77
C GLU A 103 2.60 0.51 9.01
N ASP A 104 2.96 -0.77 9.02
CA ASP A 104 2.81 -1.64 10.19
C ASP A 104 3.67 -1.17 11.35
N MET A 105 4.94 -0.86 11.09
CA MET A 105 5.84 -0.25 12.08
C MET A 105 5.30 1.09 12.59
N LEU A 106 4.76 1.95 11.70
CA LEU A 106 4.12 3.19 12.10
C LEU A 106 2.93 2.97 13.05
N LEU A 107 2.11 1.96 12.78
CA LEU A 107 0.98 1.60 13.65
C LEU A 107 1.46 1.09 15.00
N GLU A 108 2.50 0.26 15.04
CA GLU A 108 3.11 -0.28 16.26
C GLU A 108 3.71 0.83 17.13
N ASP A 109 4.49 1.73 16.54
CA ASP A 109 5.05 2.90 17.22
C ASP A 109 3.93 3.74 17.85
N PHE A 110 2.83 3.90 17.13
CA PHE A 110 1.68 4.67 17.58
C PHE A 110 0.93 4.01 18.72
N GLU A 111 0.78 2.69 18.71
CA GLU A 111 0.06 1.93 19.75
C GLU A 111 0.87 1.84 21.05
N ASN A 112 2.19 1.73 20.94
CA ASN A 112 3.08 1.59 22.08
C ASN A 112 3.62 2.94 22.62
N ASP A 113 3.16 4.06 22.06
CA ASP A 113 3.62 5.41 22.40
C ASP A 113 5.16 5.56 22.24
N TYR A 114 5.74 4.83 21.28
CA TYR A 114 7.15 4.95 20.94
C TYR A 114 7.41 6.26 20.19
N PRO A 115 8.59 6.86 20.34
CA PRO A 115 8.97 7.96 19.48
C PRO A 115 9.08 7.44 18.04
N LEU A 116 8.38 8.09 17.11
CA LEU A 116 8.53 7.79 15.70
C LEU A 116 10.00 7.92 15.31
N ASN A 117 10.45 7.04 14.42
CA ASN A 117 11.78 7.22 13.87
C ASN A 117 11.85 8.53 13.05
N TYR A 118 13.05 9.11 12.94
CA TYR A 118 13.25 10.41 12.28
C TYR A 118 12.77 10.41 10.82
N GLU A 119 12.91 9.29 10.10
CA GLU A 119 12.48 9.20 8.70
C GLU A 119 10.97 9.24 8.57
N THR A 120 10.25 8.52 9.41
CA THR A 120 8.78 8.51 9.45
C THR A 120 8.26 9.89 9.85
N GLU A 121 8.81 10.47 10.91
CA GLU A 121 8.48 11.82 11.33
C GLU A 121 8.68 12.83 10.20
N TYR A 122 9.81 12.76 9.53
CA TYR A 122 10.16 13.65 8.45
C TYR A 122 9.26 13.49 7.22
N SER A 123 8.99 12.27 6.80
CA SER A 123 8.24 11.97 5.58
C SER A 123 6.75 12.32 5.70
N ILE A 124 6.19 12.20 6.90
CA ILE A 124 4.78 12.49 7.17
C ILE A 124 4.58 13.94 7.64
N TYR A 125 5.56 14.51 8.33
CA TYR A 125 5.40 15.71 9.13
C TYR A 125 5.93 17.00 8.51
N LYS A 126 7.06 16.97 7.82
CA LYS A 126 7.78 18.17 7.39
C LYS A 126 6.97 19.05 6.43
N ASN A 127 6.01 18.48 5.75
CA ASN A 127 5.16 19.20 4.80
C ASN A 127 3.79 19.59 5.38
N SER A 128 3.53 19.28 6.66
CA SER A 128 2.37 19.84 7.34
C SER A 128 2.60 21.34 7.57
N LYS A 129 1.54 22.15 7.48
CA LYS A 129 1.56 23.61 7.72
C LYS A 129 2.13 24.03 9.08
N TYR A 130 2.55 23.10 9.91
CA TYR A 130 2.89 23.27 11.31
C TYR A 130 4.40 23.18 11.58
N PHE A 131 5.21 22.72 10.61
CA PHE A 131 6.65 22.58 10.80
C PHE A 131 7.40 23.91 10.95
N GLU A 132 6.82 25.04 10.58
CA GLU A 132 7.47 26.37 10.63
C GLU A 132 7.50 27.02 12.03
N LYS A 133 6.92 26.41 13.08
CA LYS A 133 6.89 27.00 14.43
C LYS A 133 7.95 26.42 15.38
N LYS A 134 8.85 27.29 15.81
CA LYS A 134 9.98 27.05 16.71
C LYS A 134 9.58 26.63 18.13
N ASN A 135 9.05 25.48 18.40
CA ASN A 135 9.06 24.85 19.73
C ASN A 135 8.65 23.40 19.62
N ILE A 136 9.57 22.65 19.10
CA ILE A 136 9.33 21.35 18.48
C ILE A 136 8.98 20.26 19.52
N GLU A 137 9.71 20.12 20.62
CA GLU A 137 9.63 18.93 21.47
C GLU A 137 8.33 18.71 22.27
N LYS A 138 7.70 19.74 22.78
CA LYS A 138 6.46 19.59 23.55
C LYS A 138 5.19 19.64 22.69
N TRP A 139 5.28 20.35 21.57
CA TRP A 139 4.21 20.48 20.60
C TRP A 139 4.03 19.22 19.75
N HIS A 140 5.11 18.44 19.55
CA HIS A 140 5.17 17.26 18.71
C HIS A 140 4.15 16.17 19.08
N LYS A 141 4.08 15.80 20.36
CA LYS A 141 3.28 14.63 20.76
C LYS A 141 1.77 14.86 20.59
N GLU A 142 1.23 15.90 21.19
CA GLU A 142 -0.23 16.11 21.25
C GLU A 142 -0.86 16.55 19.92
N ASN A 143 -0.17 17.39 19.16
CA ASN A 143 -0.73 17.93 17.91
C ASN A 143 -0.49 17.04 16.71
N PHE A 144 0.64 16.34 16.64
CA PHE A 144 0.89 15.33 15.63
C PHE A 144 -0.15 14.21 15.72
N TYR A 145 -0.37 13.66 16.91
CA TYR A 145 -1.37 12.63 17.14
C TYR A 145 -2.78 13.06 16.68
N ALA A 146 -3.15 14.30 16.93
CA ALA A 146 -4.43 14.82 16.48
C ALA A 146 -4.54 14.92 14.95
N GLU A 147 -3.45 15.31 14.26
CA GLU A 147 -3.45 15.48 12.81
C GLU A 147 -3.39 14.16 12.04
N VAL A 148 -2.60 13.19 12.52
CA VAL A 148 -2.45 11.91 11.81
C VAL A 148 -3.43 10.83 12.30
N LYS A 149 -4.24 11.11 13.32
CA LYS A 149 -5.22 10.15 13.85
C LYS A 149 -6.13 9.56 12.77
N TRP A 150 -6.50 10.35 11.77
CA TRP A 150 -7.28 9.87 10.64
C TRP A 150 -6.49 8.88 9.78
N LEU A 151 -5.18 9.12 9.57
CA LEU A 151 -4.29 8.24 8.82
C LEU A 151 -4.14 6.91 9.55
N ILE A 152 -3.81 6.94 10.84
CA ILE A 152 -3.69 5.75 11.68
C ILE A 152 -4.96 4.91 11.63
N LYS A 153 -6.12 5.56 11.74
CA LYS A 153 -7.40 4.85 11.64
C LYS A 153 -7.59 4.22 10.27
N TRP A 154 -7.31 4.96 9.21
CA TRP A 154 -7.43 4.44 7.85
C TRP A 154 -6.49 3.23 7.62
N LEU A 155 -5.22 3.33 8.06
CA LEU A 155 -4.26 2.24 7.95
C LEU A 155 -4.70 0.98 8.71
N LYS A 156 -5.25 1.13 9.92
CA LYS A 156 -5.80 0.00 10.69
C LYS A 156 -6.96 -0.72 9.98
N ASP A 157 -7.69 -0.01 9.16
CA ASP A 157 -8.80 -0.58 8.39
C ASP A 157 -8.34 -1.22 7.07
N CYS A 158 -7.09 -1.03 6.65
CA CYS A 158 -6.56 -1.60 5.41
C CYS A 158 -6.40 -3.12 5.49
N PRO A 159 -6.64 -3.86 4.40
CA PRO A 159 -6.32 -5.28 4.31
C PRO A 159 -4.81 -5.51 4.20
N LEU A 160 -4.38 -6.73 4.53
CA LEU A 160 -3.02 -7.22 4.28
C LEU A 160 -2.93 -7.99 2.96
N ILE A 161 -4.07 -8.53 2.50
CA ILE A 161 -4.18 -9.24 1.23
C ILE A 161 -5.47 -8.79 0.54
N VAL A 162 -5.40 -8.54 -0.76
CA VAL A 162 -6.57 -8.42 -1.63
C VAL A 162 -6.59 -9.61 -2.59
N CYS A 163 -7.68 -10.37 -2.60
CA CYS A 163 -7.85 -11.54 -3.45
C CYS A 163 -9.01 -11.32 -4.43
N GLY A 164 -8.69 -11.32 -5.70
CA GLY A 164 -9.64 -11.30 -6.81
C GLY A 164 -9.96 -12.68 -7.36
N ASN A 165 -10.67 -12.71 -8.50
CA ASN A 165 -11.01 -13.94 -9.21
C ASN A 165 -9.75 -14.64 -9.76
N GLU A 166 -8.86 -13.86 -10.39
CA GLU A 166 -7.67 -14.35 -11.09
C GLU A 166 -6.36 -13.88 -10.46
N ASN A 167 -6.40 -12.87 -9.57
CA ASN A 167 -5.22 -12.21 -9.05
C ASN A 167 -5.24 -12.12 -7.52
N ILE A 168 -4.05 -12.19 -6.91
CA ILE A 168 -3.80 -11.94 -5.48
C ILE A 168 -2.78 -10.81 -5.38
N PHE A 169 -3.02 -9.89 -4.45
CA PHE A 169 -2.17 -8.75 -4.18
C PHE A 169 -1.80 -8.76 -2.69
N VAL A 170 -0.51 -8.65 -2.41
CA VAL A 170 0.06 -8.68 -1.06
C VAL A 170 1.28 -7.77 -1.04
N HIS A 171 1.71 -7.30 0.16
CA HIS A 171 2.88 -6.44 0.22
C HIS A 171 4.17 -7.21 -0.05
N ALA A 172 4.52 -8.22 0.76
CA ALA A 172 5.80 -8.92 0.64
C ALA A 172 5.70 -10.33 0.03
N GLY A 173 4.75 -11.14 0.49
CA GLY A 173 4.57 -12.49 -0.05
C GLY A 173 3.61 -13.35 0.76
N LEU A 174 3.62 -14.65 0.48
CA LEU A 174 2.69 -15.62 1.06
C LEU A 174 3.42 -16.93 1.40
N ASP A 175 2.98 -17.61 2.44
CA ASP A 175 3.26 -19.03 2.63
C ASP A 175 2.27 -19.82 1.76
N LEU A 176 2.74 -20.30 0.61
CA LEU A 176 1.90 -21.01 -0.36
C LEU A 176 1.39 -22.37 0.14
N SER A 177 1.87 -22.85 1.29
CA SER A 177 1.40 -24.08 1.94
C SER A 177 0.21 -23.83 2.89
N LYS A 178 -0.13 -22.56 3.17
CA LYS A 178 -1.25 -22.15 4.01
C LYS A 178 -2.31 -21.44 3.18
N ASN A 179 -3.58 -21.57 3.54
CA ASN A 179 -4.64 -20.79 2.89
C ASN A 179 -4.57 -19.29 3.30
N LEU A 180 -5.24 -18.43 2.54
CA LEU A 180 -5.18 -16.98 2.74
C LEU A 180 -5.62 -16.54 4.15
N GLU A 181 -6.56 -17.23 4.76
CA GLU A 181 -7.09 -16.93 6.09
C GLU A 181 -6.13 -17.33 7.22
N ASN A 182 -5.17 -18.23 6.93
CA ASN A 182 -4.20 -18.76 7.89
C ASN A 182 -2.77 -18.25 7.64
N GLN A 183 -2.62 -17.19 6.83
CA GLN A 183 -1.34 -16.52 6.65
C GLN A 183 -0.90 -15.86 7.96
N GLU A 184 0.40 -15.82 8.19
CA GLU A 184 1.01 -15.09 9.30
C GLU A 184 1.32 -13.66 8.88
N ARG A 185 1.07 -12.70 9.78
CA ARG A 185 1.31 -11.27 9.52
C ARG A 185 2.76 -10.98 9.12
N GLU A 186 3.70 -11.64 9.78
CA GLU A 186 5.12 -11.53 9.47
C GLU A 186 5.43 -11.97 8.03
N ASN A 187 4.84 -13.07 7.56
CA ASN A 187 5.07 -13.53 6.19
C ASN A 187 4.53 -12.56 5.14
N VAL A 188 3.33 -12.04 5.33
CA VAL A 188 2.71 -11.14 4.35
C VAL A 188 3.36 -9.75 4.29
N LEU A 189 4.10 -9.36 5.36
CA LEU A 189 4.75 -8.06 5.48
C LEU A 189 6.27 -8.07 5.28
N TRP A 190 6.95 -9.22 5.50
CA TRP A 190 8.40 -9.23 5.60
C TRP A 190 9.10 -10.31 4.78
N THR A 191 8.40 -11.35 4.31
CA THR A 191 9.04 -12.41 3.55
C THR A 191 9.71 -11.88 2.28
N ARG A 192 10.77 -12.56 1.86
CA ARG A 192 11.53 -12.19 0.66
C ARG A 192 11.66 -13.41 -0.26
N GLU A 193 12.87 -13.82 -0.54
CA GLU A 193 13.20 -14.87 -1.54
C GLU A 193 12.52 -16.22 -1.26
N GLU A 194 12.28 -16.54 0.00
CA GLU A 194 11.63 -17.76 0.44
C GLU A 194 10.27 -17.95 -0.24
N PHE A 195 9.52 -16.87 -0.42
CA PHE A 195 8.19 -16.89 -1.01
C PHE A 195 8.17 -17.48 -2.43
N TRP A 196 9.10 -17.08 -3.30
CA TRP A 196 9.08 -17.54 -4.70
C TRP A 196 10.07 -18.66 -4.99
N MET A 197 11.00 -18.96 -4.07
CA MET A 197 11.95 -20.06 -4.20
C MET A 197 11.38 -21.40 -3.70
N ASP A 198 10.65 -21.40 -2.58
CA ASP A 198 10.03 -22.62 -2.04
C ASP A 198 8.59 -22.80 -2.55
N LYS A 199 8.45 -23.65 -3.57
CA LYS A 199 7.14 -24.00 -4.15
C LYS A 199 6.64 -25.37 -3.72
N LYS A 200 7.30 -26.01 -2.74
CA LYS A 200 6.86 -27.29 -2.21
C LYS A 200 5.53 -27.07 -1.48
N ASN A 201 4.55 -27.90 -1.77
CA ASN A 201 3.24 -27.87 -1.14
C ASN A 201 2.34 -26.65 -1.48
N THR A 202 2.51 -26.03 -2.64
CA THR A 202 1.60 -24.97 -3.10
C THR A 202 0.15 -25.45 -3.16
N LEU A 203 -0.73 -24.79 -2.40
CA LEU A 203 -2.16 -25.10 -2.37
C LEU A 203 -2.84 -24.81 -3.72
N GLU A 204 -3.95 -25.51 -3.98
CA GLU A 204 -4.69 -25.42 -5.23
C GLU A 204 -5.22 -24.00 -5.50
N GLU A 205 -5.58 -23.27 -4.45
CA GLU A 205 -6.10 -21.90 -4.57
C GLU A 205 -5.11 -20.89 -5.20
N TYR A 206 -3.80 -21.18 -5.15
CA TYR A 206 -2.75 -20.32 -5.74
C TYR A 206 -2.38 -20.74 -7.17
N LYS A 207 -2.57 -22.00 -7.56
CA LYS A 207 -2.07 -22.53 -8.84
C LYS A 207 -2.62 -21.81 -10.06
N ASN A 208 -3.84 -21.28 -9.97
CA ASN A 208 -4.52 -20.62 -11.07
C ASN A 208 -4.55 -19.09 -10.98
N LYS A 209 -3.96 -18.50 -9.93
CA LYS A 209 -3.93 -17.05 -9.72
C LYS A 209 -2.56 -16.45 -9.99
N ASN A 210 -2.52 -15.24 -10.54
CA ASN A 210 -1.30 -14.45 -10.51
C ASN A 210 -1.15 -13.80 -9.14
N ILE A 211 0.08 -13.69 -8.64
CA ILE A 211 0.40 -13.05 -7.36
C ILE A 211 1.31 -11.85 -7.65
N TYR A 212 0.89 -10.68 -7.19
CA TYR A 212 1.63 -9.43 -7.32
C TYR A 212 2.05 -8.96 -5.95
N PHE A 213 3.33 -8.61 -5.80
CA PHE A 213 3.91 -8.19 -4.54
C PHE A 213 5.00 -7.12 -4.74
N GLY A 214 5.46 -6.50 -3.66
CA GLY A 214 6.55 -5.51 -3.62
C GLY A 214 7.61 -5.84 -2.58
N HIS A 215 7.96 -4.86 -1.71
CA HIS A 215 8.85 -5.03 -0.56
C HIS A 215 10.32 -5.33 -0.89
N THR A 216 10.58 -6.09 -1.94
CA THR A 216 11.94 -6.48 -2.33
C THR A 216 12.36 -5.70 -3.57
N PRO A 217 13.11 -4.58 -3.41
CA PRO A 217 13.34 -3.67 -4.52
C PRO A 217 14.18 -4.29 -5.65
N ASN A 218 13.67 -4.22 -6.86
CA ASN A 218 14.43 -4.52 -8.08
C ASN A 218 15.29 -3.30 -8.44
N LEU A 219 16.59 -3.39 -8.17
CA LEU A 219 17.52 -2.26 -8.32
C LEU A 219 17.83 -1.89 -9.78
N ASP A 220 17.33 -2.65 -10.75
CA ASP A 220 17.36 -2.28 -12.16
C ASP A 220 16.19 -1.37 -12.57
N GLY A 221 15.29 -1.07 -11.60
CA GLY A 221 14.13 -0.20 -11.80
C GLY A 221 12.99 -0.82 -12.60
N LYS A 222 12.93 -2.16 -12.70
CA LYS A 222 11.95 -2.88 -13.51
C LYS A 222 11.15 -3.89 -12.68
N ILE A 223 9.94 -4.17 -13.14
CA ILE A 223 9.12 -5.26 -12.66
C ILE A 223 9.81 -6.59 -12.99
N SER A 224 9.81 -7.53 -12.06
CA SER A 224 10.49 -8.81 -12.18
C SER A 224 9.51 -9.97 -12.06
N LYS A 225 9.45 -10.82 -13.09
CA LYS A 225 8.71 -12.06 -13.02
C LYS A 225 9.54 -13.12 -12.30
N LYS A 226 9.24 -13.39 -11.03
CA LYS A 226 9.99 -14.36 -10.19
C LYS A 226 9.65 -15.81 -10.52
N SER A 227 8.43 -16.05 -11.00
CA SER A 227 8.01 -17.36 -11.51
C SER A 227 6.83 -17.23 -12.47
N ASP A 228 6.23 -18.34 -12.90
CA ASP A 228 5.21 -18.31 -13.95
C ASP A 228 4.02 -17.37 -13.66
N LYS A 229 3.61 -17.27 -12.40
CA LYS A 229 2.48 -16.44 -11.96
C LYS A 229 2.81 -15.51 -10.79
N ILE A 230 4.09 -15.28 -10.47
CA ILE A 230 4.53 -14.46 -9.35
C ILE A 230 5.34 -13.27 -9.88
N TYR A 231 4.88 -12.07 -9.60
CA TYR A 231 5.42 -10.81 -10.12
C TYR A 231 5.78 -9.88 -8.97
N ASP A 232 7.06 -9.55 -8.89
CA ASP A 232 7.58 -8.50 -8.01
C ASP A 232 7.51 -7.17 -8.76
N ILE A 233 6.68 -6.26 -8.27
CA ILE A 233 6.43 -4.97 -8.90
C ILE A 233 7.12 -3.80 -8.19
N ASP A 234 7.93 -4.05 -7.16
CA ASP A 234 8.74 -3.03 -6.53
C ASP A 234 9.95 -2.68 -7.42
N CYS A 235 9.85 -1.55 -8.10
CA CYS A 235 10.95 -1.02 -8.93
C CYS A 235 12.00 -0.24 -8.12
N GLY A 236 11.93 -0.25 -6.78
CA GLY A 236 12.85 0.51 -5.94
C GLY A 236 12.75 2.02 -6.16
N ALA A 237 11.53 2.58 -6.24
CA ALA A 237 11.28 3.95 -6.69
C ALA A 237 12.14 5.02 -5.99
N PHE A 238 12.44 4.86 -4.69
CA PHE A 238 13.32 5.75 -3.95
C PHE A 238 14.78 5.70 -4.43
N PHE A 239 15.27 4.52 -4.81
CA PHE A 239 16.68 4.31 -5.20
C PHE A 239 16.91 4.52 -6.70
N THR A 240 16.00 4.02 -7.50
CA THR A 240 16.14 3.95 -8.98
C THR A 240 15.52 5.12 -9.69
N HIS A 241 14.69 5.90 -8.97
CA HIS A 241 13.84 6.95 -9.57
C HIS A 241 12.92 6.43 -10.69
N SER A 242 12.54 5.14 -10.60
CA SER A 242 11.62 4.45 -11.52
C SER A 242 10.44 3.89 -10.73
N LEU A 243 9.22 4.20 -11.13
CA LEU A 243 8.01 3.62 -10.59
C LEU A 243 7.34 2.75 -11.65
N GLY A 244 7.18 1.47 -11.34
CA GLY A 244 6.47 0.50 -12.15
C GLY A 244 4.99 0.40 -11.77
N CYS A 245 4.17 0.10 -12.75
CA CYS A 245 2.76 -0.20 -12.60
C CYS A 245 2.41 -1.40 -13.46
N MET A 246 1.74 -2.37 -12.87
CA MET A 246 1.19 -3.52 -13.59
C MET A 246 -0.29 -3.28 -13.91
N GLU A 247 -0.65 -3.21 -15.19
CA GLU A 247 -2.04 -3.32 -15.63
C GLU A 247 -2.39 -4.80 -15.72
N VAL A 248 -3.03 -5.33 -14.67
CA VAL A 248 -3.30 -6.77 -14.53
C VAL A 248 -4.57 -7.20 -15.24
N LYS A 249 -5.46 -6.26 -15.50
CA LYS A 249 -6.72 -6.48 -16.22
C LYS A 249 -7.09 -5.26 -17.05
N ASN A 250 -7.59 -5.53 -18.26
CA ASN A 250 -8.21 -4.52 -19.12
C ASN A 250 -9.31 -5.18 -19.96
N LYS A 251 -10.56 -4.73 -19.83
CA LYS A 251 -11.70 -5.26 -20.60
C LYS A 251 -11.57 -5.12 -22.11
N LYS A 252 -10.72 -4.18 -22.58
CA LYS A 252 -10.53 -3.89 -24.02
C LYS A 252 -9.35 -4.61 -24.62
N SER A 253 -8.44 -5.17 -23.83
CA SER A 253 -7.25 -5.88 -24.28
C SER A 253 -7.01 -7.13 -23.45
N LYS A 254 -6.41 -8.15 -24.05
CA LYS A 254 -6.00 -9.36 -23.34
C LYS A 254 -4.56 -9.25 -22.85
N GLY A 255 -4.28 -9.84 -21.68
CA GLY A 255 -2.94 -9.93 -21.11
C GLY A 255 -2.65 -8.80 -20.12
N ILE A 256 -1.53 -8.96 -19.43
CA ILE A 256 -0.96 -7.99 -18.48
C ILE A 256 -0.01 -7.05 -19.22
N ARG A 257 0.12 -5.81 -18.71
CA ARG A 257 1.00 -4.81 -19.29
C ARG A 257 1.78 -4.07 -18.21
N GLU A 258 3.07 -3.92 -18.44
CA GLU A 258 3.97 -3.11 -17.60
C GLU A 258 4.00 -1.67 -18.09
N ILE A 259 3.92 -0.73 -17.15
CA ILE A 259 3.96 0.71 -17.41
C ILE A 259 4.98 1.32 -16.46
N TYR A 260 5.87 2.17 -16.95
CA TYR A 260 6.92 2.79 -16.15
C TYR A 260 6.90 4.30 -16.27
N VAL A 261 7.26 4.98 -15.18
CA VAL A 261 7.59 6.41 -15.16
C VAL A 261 8.93 6.62 -14.47
N HIS A 262 9.67 7.63 -14.92
CA HIS A 262 11.00 7.96 -14.40
C HIS A 262 11.10 9.46 -14.06
N CYS A 263 12.01 9.81 -13.14
CA CYS A 263 12.38 11.21 -12.86
C CYS A 263 13.29 11.76 -13.93
#